data_8ea55aaf95ec69ce1610f8bb6940595b
#
_entry.id   8ea55aaf95ec69ce1610f8bb6940595b
#
_cell.length_a   1.000
_cell.length_b   1.000
_cell.length_c   1.000
_cell.angle_alpha   90.00
_cell.angle_beta   90.00
_cell.angle_gamma   90.00
#
_symmetry.space_group_name_H-M   'P 1'
#
loop_
_entity.id
_entity.type
_entity.pdbx_description
1 polymer ?
#
loop_
_entity_poly.entity_id
_entity_poly.type
_entity_poly.pdbx_seq_one_letter_code
_entity_poly.pdbx_strand_id
1 'polypeptide(L)'
;MTSKTHSKRLIFVAVAAVSASTAISVFIWRKIKGLERSLNSALQKCAAERQGRIRAQQDLREALARPKSQNVEQTSYPMAPIGVVQSCFSTRNGTPRQPLLVPLARACLVFDASRVPPASLEGLGEYSHCWIIYVFHLNTDLEKLWKHPSKSKFKAKVRVPRLKGERMGVFATRSPHRPCPIGLTVAKVEAVQGNMVLLSGVDLVDGTPILDIKPYLPYCDSIHGAAVPEWVTVDNILAIASVSFSEAFFSTLADCWDTVEKKSLYASPDEFQSLIKEVLSWDIRSVSQRNRPHDCLVKIGSGNVLGNTSDLDDDQDEEQVLIPSENMLYHLILEGLDVSYRIDCNSNVIVEKAKISSEFFSSNRSRCNYLMWREQLT
;
A
#
# COMPACT_ATOMS: atom_id res chain seq x y z
N MET A 1 -87.49 -33.40 -29.85
CA MET A 1 -86.83 -33.94 -28.60
C MET A 1 -85.32 -33.60 -28.47
N THR A 2 -84.73 -32.83 -29.37
CA THR A 2 -83.27 -32.61 -29.44
C THR A 2 -82.79 -31.38 -28.65
N SER A 3 -83.62 -30.40 -28.26
CA SER A 3 -83.19 -29.17 -27.54
C SER A 3 -82.87 -29.38 -26.04
N LYS A 4 -83.59 -30.30 -25.36
CA LYS A 4 -83.38 -30.54 -23.90
C LYS A 4 -82.10 -31.30 -23.59
N THR A 5 -81.55 -32.06 -24.52
CA THR A 5 -80.32 -32.83 -24.35
C THR A 5 -79.08 -31.92 -24.54
N HIS A 6 -79.09 -30.91 -25.41
CA HIS A 6 -78.08 -29.96 -25.63
C HIS A 6 -77.85 -29.00 -24.41
N SER A 7 -78.98 -28.56 -23.81
CA SER A 7 -78.91 -27.69 -22.62
C SER A 7 -78.36 -28.42 -21.40
N LYS A 8 -78.70 -29.71 -21.20
CA LYS A 8 -78.10 -30.51 -20.10
C LYS A 8 -76.60 -30.76 -20.30
N ARG A 9 -76.11 -30.96 -21.53
CA ARG A 9 -74.67 -31.09 -21.83
C ARG A 9 -73.89 -29.79 -21.58
N LEU A 10 -74.45 -28.64 -21.96
CA LEU A 10 -73.82 -27.32 -21.67
C LEU A 10 -73.75 -27.05 -20.17
N ILE A 11 -74.77 -27.39 -19.39
CA ILE A 11 -74.71 -27.22 -17.92
C ILE A 11 -73.70 -28.18 -17.32
N PHE A 12 -73.58 -29.42 -17.78
CA PHE A 12 -72.52 -30.33 -17.30
C PHE A 12 -71.10 -29.86 -17.61
N VAL A 13 -70.84 -29.33 -18.81
CA VAL A 13 -69.55 -28.77 -19.20
C VAL A 13 -69.22 -27.52 -18.37
N ALA A 14 -70.19 -26.64 -18.13
CA ALA A 14 -70.02 -25.47 -17.30
C ALA A 14 -69.70 -25.83 -15.82
N VAL A 15 -70.39 -26.77 -15.24
CA VAL A 15 -70.12 -27.26 -13.87
C VAL A 15 -68.79 -27.95 -13.78
N ALA A 16 -68.41 -28.76 -14.77
CA ALA A 16 -67.08 -29.38 -14.83
C ALA A 16 -65.98 -28.36 -14.96
N ALA A 17 -66.18 -27.30 -15.77
CA ALA A 17 -65.18 -26.19 -15.91
C ALA A 17 -65.03 -25.38 -14.61
N VAL A 18 -66.11 -25.05 -13.91
CA VAL A 18 -66.09 -24.36 -12.61
C VAL A 18 -65.45 -25.24 -11.55
N SER A 19 -65.70 -26.52 -11.50
CA SER A 19 -65.10 -27.45 -10.52
C SER A 19 -63.58 -27.63 -10.81
N ALA A 20 -63.21 -27.70 -12.08
CA ALA A 20 -61.79 -27.76 -12.46
C ALA A 20 -61.04 -26.43 -12.10
N SER A 21 -61.63 -25.25 -12.34
CA SER A 21 -61.05 -23.97 -12.01
C SER A 21 -60.88 -23.75 -10.49
N THR A 22 -61.91 -24.23 -9.70
CA THR A 22 -61.80 -24.16 -8.22
C THR A 22 -60.72 -25.11 -7.70
N ALA A 23 -60.60 -26.32 -8.26
CA ALA A 23 -59.57 -27.28 -7.88
C ALA A 23 -58.15 -26.70 -8.18
N ILE A 24 -57.94 -26.07 -9.36
CA ILE A 24 -56.72 -25.42 -9.75
C ILE A 24 -56.40 -24.23 -8.79
N SER A 25 -57.40 -23.40 -8.49
CA SER A 25 -57.22 -22.26 -7.57
C SER A 25 -56.84 -22.71 -6.15
N VAL A 26 -57.43 -23.77 -5.63
CA VAL A 26 -57.08 -24.35 -4.33
C VAL A 26 -55.67 -24.94 -4.35
N PHE A 27 -55.30 -25.60 -5.46
CA PHE A 27 -53.95 -26.13 -5.62
C PHE A 27 -52.90 -25.01 -5.65
N ILE A 28 -53.12 -23.96 -6.44
CA ILE A 28 -52.25 -22.78 -6.52
C ILE A 28 -52.15 -22.12 -5.14
N TRP A 29 -53.26 -21.88 -4.47
CA TRP A 29 -53.30 -21.29 -3.14
C TRP A 29 -52.48 -22.10 -2.10
N ARG A 30 -52.63 -23.45 -2.12
CA ARG A 30 -51.82 -24.34 -1.26
C ARG A 30 -50.31 -24.25 -1.58
N LYS A 31 -49.95 -24.17 -2.87
CA LYS A 31 -48.57 -23.97 -3.30
C LYS A 31 -48.00 -22.64 -2.82
N ILE A 32 -48.75 -21.56 -3.00
CA ILE A 32 -48.36 -20.21 -2.54
C ILE A 32 -48.15 -20.22 -1.02
N LYS A 33 -49.11 -20.75 -0.26
CA LYS A 33 -48.98 -20.87 1.20
C LYS A 33 -47.79 -21.74 1.64
N GLY A 34 -47.46 -22.77 0.87
CA GLY A 34 -46.27 -23.60 1.10
C GLY A 34 -44.96 -22.82 0.89
N LEU A 35 -44.91 -22.05 -0.21
CA LEU A 35 -43.77 -21.20 -0.52
C LEU A 35 -43.57 -20.06 0.49
N GLU A 36 -44.69 -19.41 0.91
CA GLU A 36 -44.62 -18.38 1.97
C GLU A 36 -44.07 -18.92 3.29
N ARG A 37 -44.51 -20.14 3.71
CA ARG A 37 -43.94 -20.76 4.92
C ARG A 37 -42.46 -21.07 4.77
N SER A 38 -42.05 -21.59 3.59
CA SER A 38 -40.63 -21.86 3.30
C SER A 38 -39.79 -20.57 3.29
N LEU A 39 -40.28 -19.51 2.67
CA LEU A 39 -39.65 -18.20 2.65
C LEU A 39 -39.49 -17.61 4.05
N ASN A 40 -40.55 -17.61 4.84
CA ASN A 40 -40.51 -17.12 6.23
C ASN A 40 -39.54 -17.92 7.10
N SER A 41 -39.50 -19.25 6.91
CA SER A 41 -38.51 -20.11 7.60
C SER A 41 -37.09 -19.79 7.19
N ALA A 42 -36.85 -19.55 5.89
CA ALA A 42 -35.52 -19.15 5.41
C ALA A 42 -35.09 -17.76 5.94
N LEU A 43 -35.99 -16.78 5.94
CA LEU A 43 -35.74 -15.46 6.51
C LEU A 43 -35.43 -15.52 8.02
N GLN A 44 -36.17 -16.34 8.78
CA GLN A 44 -35.88 -16.55 10.20
C GLN A 44 -34.50 -17.18 10.42
N LYS A 45 -34.12 -18.18 9.60
CA LYS A 45 -32.76 -18.78 9.67
C LYS A 45 -31.67 -17.75 9.37
N CYS A 46 -31.84 -16.96 8.31
CA CYS A 46 -30.88 -15.89 7.98
C CYS A 46 -30.75 -14.85 9.11
N ALA A 47 -31.86 -14.46 9.73
CA ALA A 47 -31.85 -13.54 10.87
C ALA A 47 -31.15 -14.14 12.08
N ALA A 48 -31.40 -15.43 12.38
CA ALA A 48 -30.73 -16.14 13.47
C ALA A 48 -29.22 -16.29 13.22
N GLU A 49 -28.80 -16.62 12.00
CA GLU A 49 -27.36 -16.69 11.63
C GLU A 49 -26.68 -15.33 11.71
N ARG A 50 -27.36 -14.26 11.30
CA ARG A 50 -26.83 -12.89 11.44
C ARG A 50 -26.62 -12.52 12.90
N GLN A 51 -27.59 -12.82 13.77
CA GLN A 51 -27.45 -12.60 15.21
C GLN A 51 -26.34 -13.47 15.81
N GLY A 52 -26.23 -14.74 15.39
CA GLY A 52 -25.14 -15.63 15.82
C GLY A 52 -23.77 -15.08 15.45
N ARG A 53 -23.57 -14.58 14.23
CA ARG A 53 -22.32 -13.95 13.80
C ARG A 53 -22.00 -12.69 14.62
N ILE A 54 -22.99 -11.84 14.89
CA ILE A 54 -22.80 -10.64 15.71
C ILE A 54 -22.35 -11.00 17.13
N ARG A 55 -23.00 -12.01 17.75
CA ARG A 55 -22.60 -12.49 19.09
C ARG A 55 -21.21 -13.09 19.08
N ALA A 56 -20.89 -13.97 18.11
CA ALA A 56 -19.56 -14.56 17.99
C ALA A 56 -18.46 -13.51 17.80
N GLN A 57 -18.73 -12.45 17.03
CA GLN A 57 -17.82 -11.32 16.90
C GLN A 57 -17.66 -10.52 18.20
N GLN A 58 -18.73 -10.34 18.95
CA GLN A 58 -18.69 -9.69 20.26
C GLN A 58 -17.90 -10.52 21.29
N ASP A 59 -18.16 -11.83 21.34
CA ASP A 59 -17.46 -12.76 22.23
C ASP A 59 -15.97 -12.85 21.89
N LEU A 60 -15.63 -12.85 20.59
CA LEU A 60 -14.25 -12.82 20.15
C LEU A 60 -13.56 -11.51 20.54
N ARG A 61 -14.21 -10.37 20.37
CA ARG A 61 -13.70 -9.08 20.82
C ARG A 61 -13.51 -9.05 22.34
N GLU A 62 -14.46 -9.57 23.11
CA GLU A 62 -14.35 -9.68 24.55
C GLU A 62 -13.23 -10.63 24.98
N ALA A 63 -13.08 -11.78 24.31
CA ALA A 63 -12.01 -12.73 24.58
C ALA A 63 -10.62 -12.14 24.26
N LEU A 64 -10.50 -11.37 23.17
CA LEU A 64 -9.28 -10.64 22.81
C LEU A 64 -9.02 -9.43 23.74
N ALA A 65 -10.08 -8.82 24.28
CA ALA A 65 -9.99 -7.70 25.23
C ALA A 65 -9.69 -8.12 26.66
N ARG A 66 -9.88 -9.41 27.02
CA ARG A 66 -9.54 -9.91 28.38
C ARG A 66 -8.03 -9.98 28.55
N PRO A 67 -7.42 -9.13 29.41
CA PRO A 67 -6.00 -9.17 29.66
C PRO A 67 -5.63 -10.51 30.32
N LYS A 68 -4.72 -11.25 29.70
CA LYS A 68 -4.01 -12.36 30.37
C LYS A 68 -3.03 -11.76 31.38
N SER A 69 -3.49 -11.53 32.59
CA SER A 69 -2.77 -11.13 33.80
C SER A 69 -3.12 -9.72 34.31
N GLN A 70 -3.34 -9.69 35.59
CA GLN A 70 -3.55 -8.52 36.42
C GLN A 70 -2.37 -7.54 36.30
N ASN A 71 -2.67 -6.23 36.19
CA ASN A 71 -1.75 -5.09 36.25
C ASN A 71 -0.96 -4.72 34.98
N VAL A 72 -1.60 -4.72 33.81
CA VAL A 72 -1.11 -3.85 32.73
C VAL A 72 -2.23 -2.85 32.43
N GLU A 73 -2.01 -1.58 32.76
CA GLU A 73 -2.83 -0.49 32.28
C GLU A 73 -3.05 -0.67 30.79
N GLN A 74 -4.31 -0.68 30.38
CA GLN A 74 -4.73 -0.91 29.00
C GLN A 74 -4.39 0.32 28.15
N THR A 75 -3.10 0.51 27.87
CA THR A 75 -2.55 1.69 27.18
C THR A 75 -2.35 1.46 25.68
N SER A 76 -2.65 0.25 25.16
CA SER A 76 -2.46 -0.03 23.74
C SER A 76 -3.78 -0.30 23.02
N TYR A 77 -4.02 0.41 21.91
CA TYR A 77 -5.07 0.11 20.97
C TYR A 77 -4.55 -0.94 19.96
N PRO A 78 -5.15 -2.14 19.86
CA PRO A 78 -4.67 -3.17 18.95
C PRO A 78 -4.97 -2.76 17.50
N MET A 79 -3.92 -2.37 16.77
CA MET A 79 -3.99 -2.06 15.34
C MET A 79 -3.36 -3.21 14.56
N ALA A 80 -4.13 -3.82 13.68
CA ALA A 80 -3.62 -4.82 12.75
C ALA A 80 -3.71 -4.30 11.32
N PRO A 81 -2.69 -4.54 10.47
CA PRO A 81 -2.71 -4.11 9.08
C PRO A 81 -3.92 -4.62 8.33
N ILE A 82 -4.50 -3.79 7.49
CA ILE A 82 -5.64 -4.10 6.62
C ILE A 82 -5.22 -4.44 5.19
N GLY A 83 -3.96 -4.21 4.86
CA GLY A 83 -3.39 -4.46 3.53
C GLY A 83 -1.90 -4.18 3.51
N VAL A 84 -1.31 -4.32 2.33
CA VAL A 84 0.12 -4.15 2.06
C VAL A 84 0.32 -3.35 0.79
N VAL A 85 1.37 -2.54 0.76
CA VAL A 85 1.79 -1.79 -0.43
C VAL A 85 2.67 -2.68 -1.30
N GLN A 86 2.40 -2.69 -2.60
CA GLN A 86 3.31 -3.12 -3.65
C GLN A 86 3.82 -1.87 -4.36
N SER A 87 5.05 -1.48 -4.11
CA SER A 87 5.64 -0.22 -4.57
C SER A 87 6.75 -0.44 -5.58
N CYS A 88 6.99 0.58 -6.41
CA CYS A 88 8.17 0.64 -7.25
C CYS A 88 9.48 0.73 -6.45
N PHE A 89 9.43 1.16 -5.20
CA PHE A 89 10.60 1.28 -4.32
C PHE A 89 10.81 0.02 -3.51
N SER A 90 11.81 -0.79 -3.84
CA SER A 90 12.11 -2.04 -3.12
C SER A 90 12.82 -1.79 -1.78
N THR A 91 13.54 -0.68 -1.64
CA THR A 91 14.37 -0.40 -0.46
C THR A 91 14.15 1.02 0.06
N ARG A 92 14.52 1.28 1.32
CA ARG A 92 14.51 2.63 1.91
C ARG A 92 15.41 3.60 1.15
N ASN A 93 16.50 3.09 0.59
CA ASN A 93 17.41 3.89 -0.22
C ASN A 93 16.79 4.09 -1.60
N GLY A 94 16.60 5.34 -2.00
CA GLY A 94 15.93 5.68 -3.24
C GLY A 94 14.45 6.03 -3.09
N THR A 95 13.82 5.70 -1.96
CA THR A 95 12.44 6.14 -1.68
C THR A 95 12.42 7.63 -1.37
N PRO A 96 11.56 8.43 -2.02
CA PRO A 96 11.38 9.84 -1.70
C PRO A 96 11.02 10.04 -0.23
N ARG A 97 11.49 11.13 0.36
CA ARG A 97 11.25 11.42 1.78
C ARG A 97 9.91 12.09 2.07
N GLN A 98 9.22 12.51 1.04
CA GLN A 98 7.93 13.18 1.10
C GLN A 98 7.08 12.70 -0.08
N PRO A 99 5.76 12.64 0.09
CA PRO A 99 4.85 12.28 -1.00
C PRO A 99 4.82 13.35 -2.10
N LEU A 100 4.37 12.95 -3.27
CA LEU A 100 4.15 13.79 -4.45
C LEU A 100 5.41 14.48 -5.03
N LEU A 101 6.60 14.19 -4.51
CA LEU A 101 7.88 14.67 -5.07
C LEU A 101 8.22 13.98 -6.39
N VAL A 102 7.77 12.75 -6.56
CA VAL A 102 7.98 11.93 -7.75
C VAL A 102 6.60 11.51 -8.25
N PRO A 103 5.94 12.31 -9.09
CA PRO A 103 4.58 12.02 -9.58
C PRO A 103 4.44 10.67 -10.25
N LEU A 104 5.47 10.19 -10.97
CA LEU A 104 5.47 8.88 -11.62
C LEU A 104 5.68 7.70 -10.67
N ALA A 105 6.00 7.92 -9.39
CA ALA A 105 6.18 6.82 -8.44
C ALA A 105 4.85 6.12 -8.19
N ARG A 106 4.67 4.91 -8.74
CA ARG A 106 3.46 4.10 -8.61
C ARG A 106 3.56 3.07 -7.50
N ALA A 107 2.42 2.81 -6.88
CA ALA A 107 2.23 1.67 -5.99
C ALA A 107 0.80 1.15 -6.07
N CYS A 108 0.64 -0.14 -5.76
CA CYS A 108 -0.66 -0.76 -5.61
C CYS A 108 -0.89 -1.10 -4.13
N LEU A 109 -1.95 -0.58 -3.52
CA LEU A 109 -2.42 -1.07 -2.24
C LEU A 109 -3.21 -2.35 -2.47
N VAL A 110 -2.81 -3.43 -1.83
CA VAL A 110 -3.52 -4.72 -1.88
C VAL A 110 -4.11 -4.98 -0.51
N PHE A 111 -5.44 -4.91 -0.41
CA PHE A 111 -6.15 -5.13 0.84
C PHE A 111 -6.41 -6.62 1.09
N ASP A 112 -6.37 -7.00 2.35
CA ASP A 112 -6.78 -8.34 2.78
C ASP A 112 -8.31 -8.47 2.65
N ALA A 113 -8.77 -9.24 1.67
CA ALA A 113 -10.19 -9.42 1.38
C ALA A 113 -11.00 -10.03 2.56
N SER A 114 -10.32 -10.70 3.51
CA SER A 114 -10.96 -11.21 4.71
C SER A 114 -11.30 -10.10 5.71
N ARG A 115 -10.60 -8.98 5.65
CA ARG A 115 -10.73 -7.82 6.56
C ARG A 115 -11.40 -6.62 5.91
N VAL A 116 -11.13 -6.40 4.62
CA VAL A 116 -11.64 -5.26 3.83
C VAL A 116 -12.40 -5.81 2.62
N PRO A 117 -13.73 -5.92 2.71
CA PRO A 117 -14.54 -6.28 1.56
C PRO A 117 -14.39 -5.24 0.45
N PRO A 118 -14.44 -5.62 -0.84
CA PRO A 118 -14.33 -4.68 -1.97
C PRO A 118 -15.31 -3.50 -1.90
N ALA A 119 -16.50 -3.70 -1.39
CA ALA A 119 -17.50 -2.65 -1.18
C ALA A 119 -17.01 -1.51 -0.26
N SER A 120 -15.97 -1.75 0.57
CA SER A 120 -15.39 -0.69 1.41
C SER A 120 -14.59 0.34 0.59
N LEU A 121 -14.26 0.03 -0.66
CA LEU A 121 -13.51 0.90 -1.57
C LEU A 121 -14.40 1.61 -2.59
N GLU A 122 -15.71 1.30 -2.59
CA GLU A 122 -16.66 1.96 -3.49
C GLU A 122 -16.67 3.48 -3.25
N GLY A 123 -16.65 4.26 -4.33
CA GLY A 123 -16.60 5.72 -4.30
C GLY A 123 -15.21 6.31 -4.06
N LEU A 124 -14.19 5.54 -3.66
CA LEU A 124 -12.83 6.08 -3.47
C LEU A 124 -12.21 6.58 -4.79
N GLY A 125 -12.54 5.95 -5.92
CA GLY A 125 -12.06 6.35 -7.24
C GLY A 125 -12.58 7.73 -7.71
N GLU A 126 -13.57 8.31 -7.05
CA GLU A 126 -14.06 9.67 -7.34
C GLU A 126 -13.18 10.76 -6.69
N TYR A 127 -12.32 10.38 -5.73
CA TYR A 127 -11.38 11.29 -5.09
C TYR A 127 -10.04 11.28 -5.81
N SER A 128 -9.48 12.45 -6.03
CA SER A 128 -8.15 12.59 -6.67
C SER A 128 -7.00 12.07 -5.80
N HIS A 129 -7.13 12.16 -4.47
CA HIS A 129 -6.09 11.80 -3.52
C HIS A 129 -6.68 11.11 -2.29
N CYS A 130 -5.85 10.31 -1.60
CA CYS A 130 -6.19 9.73 -0.32
C CYS A 130 -5.02 9.84 0.68
N TRP A 131 -5.35 9.96 1.96
CA TRP A 131 -4.45 9.76 3.08
C TRP A 131 -4.22 8.27 3.30
N ILE A 132 -2.98 7.90 3.61
CA ILE A 132 -2.58 6.53 3.91
C ILE A 132 -1.90 6.52 5.27
N ILE A 133 -2.42 5.74 6.19
CA ILE A 133 -1.84 5.51 7.52
C ILE A 133 -1.13 4.16 7.46
N TYR A 134 0.16 4.15 7.76
CA TYR A 134 1.03 3.00 7.56
C TYR A 134 2.03 2.80 8.69
N VAL A 135 2.75 1.69 8.69
CA VAL A 135 3.78 1.38 9.69
C VAL A 135 5.16 1.42 9.06
N PHE A 136 6.11 2.08 9.72
CA PHE A 136 7.53 2.06 9.34
C PHE A 136 8.16 0.71 9.68
N HIS A 137 7.87 -0.32 8.87
CA HIS A 137 8.22 -1.72 9.15
C HIS A 137 9.73 -2.01 9.04
N LEU A 138 10.47 -1.28 8.17
CA LEU A 138 11.92 -1.48 7.98
C LEU A 138 12.79 -0.73 9.01
N ASN A 139 12.21 0.13 9.82
CA ASN A 139 12.92 0.94 10.80
C ASN A 139 12.63 0.51 12.26
N THR A 140 11.78 -0.50 12.45
CA THR A 140 11.27 -0.86 13.76
C THR A 140 11.09 -2.37 13.84
N ASP A 141 11.57 -2.96 14.93
CA ASP A 141 11.23 -4.35 15.28
C ASP A 141 9.78 -4.38 15.79
N LEU A 142 8.86 -4.67 14.87
CA LEU A 142 7.43 -4.67 15.15
C LEU A 142 7.05 -5.74 16.18
N GLU A 143 7.74 -6.90 16.20
CA GLU A 143 7.45 -7.95 17.16
C GLU A 143 7.79 -7.52 18.59
N LYS A 144 8.95 -6.86 18.78
CA LYS A 144 9.33 -6.31 20.08
C LYS A 144 8.40 -5.20 20.51
N LEU A 145 8.03 -4.32 19.58
CA LEU A 145 7.12 -3.21 19.86
C LEU A 145 5.74 -3.73 20.31
N TRP A 146 5.20 -4.74 19.64
CA TRP A 146 3.88 -5.29 19.97
C TRP A 146 3.88 -6.12 21.25
N LYS A 147 4.97 -6.84 21.53
CA LYS A 147 5.11 -7.61 22.78
C LYS A 147 5.32 -6.71 24.01
N HIS A 148 5.98 -5.57 23.83
CA HIS A 148 6.37 -4.67 24.94
C HIS A 148 6.26 -3.19 24.57
N PRO A 149 5.08 -2.65 24.30
CA PRO A 149 4.91 -1.26 23.85
C PRO A 149 5.44 -0.22 24.85
N SER A 150 5.34 -0.51 26.15
CA SER A 150 5.82 0.38 27.23
C SER A 150 7.35 0.41 27.39
N LYS A 151 8.09 -0.53 26.79
CA LYS A 151 9.56 -0.63 26.86
C LYS A 151 10.25 -0.11 25.58
N SER A 152 9.53 0.46 24.65
CA SER A 152 10.09 1.03 23.42
C SER A 152 11.03 2.17 23.77
N LYS A 153 12.34 1.95 23.60
CA LYS A 153 13.36 3.00 23.71
C LYS A 153 13.43 3.72 22.35
N PHE A 154 13.25 5.02 22.36
CA PHE A 154 13.41 5.85 21.17
C PHE A 154 14.35 7.02 21.48
N LYS A 155 14.98 7.57 20.46
CA LYS A 155 15.84 8.76 20.60
C LYS A 155 14.96 10.00 20.62
N ALA A 156 15.02 10.81 21.70
CA ALA A 156 14.24 12.05 21.83
C ALA A 156 14.60 13.08 20.74
N LYS A 157 15.85 13.04 20.25
CA LYS A 157 16.35 13.91 19.17
C LYS A 157 16.93 13.05 18.04
N VAL A 158 16.63 13.42 16.80
CA VAL A 158 17.12 12.76 15.58
C VAL A 158 17.98 13.74 14.77
N ARG A 159 18.98 13.23 14.04
CA ARG A 159 19.78 14.03 13.08
C ARG A 159 18.89 14.40 11.89
N VAL A 160 18.95 15.66 11.49
CA VAL A 160 18.22 16.18 10.33
C VAL A 160 19.21 16.43 9.21
N PRO A 161 19.13 15.71 8.06
CA PRO A 161 20.10 15.89 6.97
C PRO A 161 20.18 17.33 6.43
N ARG A 162 19.07 18.05 6.43
CA ARG A 162 19.00 19.45 5.98
C ARG A 162 19.69 20.43 6.93
N LEU A 163 19.88 20.08 8.20
CA LEU A 163 20.56 20.88 9.21
C LEU A 163 22.04 20.51 9.36
N LYS A 164 22.67 19.95 8.31
CA LYS A 164 24.10 19.55 8.33
C LYS A 164 24.48 18.69 9.52
N GLY A 165 23.56 17.83 9.97
CA GLY A 165 23.78 16.91 11.08
C GLY A 165 23.33 17.40 12.45
N GLU A 166 22.79 18.60 12.59
CA GLU A 166 22.16 19.04 13.83
C GLU A 166 20.97 18.17 14.21
N ARG A 167 20.71 18.10 15.52
CA ARG A 167 19.65 17.25 16.06
C ARG A 167 18.43 18.06 16.43
N MET A 168 17.26 17.58 15.95
CA MET A 168 15.94 18.10 16.31
C MET A 168 15.13 17.11 17.14
N GLY A 169 14.16 17.62 17.91
CA GLY A 169 13.17 16.77 18.57
C GLY A 169 12.43 15.88 17.57
N VAL A 170 12.25 14.61 17.88
CA VAL A 170 11.66 13.64 16.95
C VAL A 170 10.27 14.07 16.46
N PHE A 171 9.49 14.73 17.29
CA PHE A 171 8.15 15.21 16.93
C PHE A 171 8.15 16.48 16.06
N ALA A 172 9.28 17.19 15.99
CA ALA A 172 9.49 18.28 15.03
C ALA A 172 9.95 17.78 13.66
N THR A 173 9.96 16.48 13.43
CA THR A 173 10.40 15.84 12.19
C THR A 173 9.40 14.76 11.75
N ARG A 174 9.53 14.29 10.50
CA ARG A 174 8.82 13.10 9.99
C ARG A 174 9.69 11.84 10.03
N SER A 175 10.68 11.80 10.95
CA SER A 175 11.56 10.63 11.12
C SER A 175 10.75 9.38 11.49
N PRO A 176 11.12 8.18 10.98
CA PRO A 176 10.51 6.91 11.36
C PRO A 176 10.85 6.46 12.78
N HIS A 177 11.94 6.99 13.37
CA HIS A 177 12.41 6.63 14.73
C HIS A 177 11.55 7.29 15.81
N ARG A 178 10.31 6.82 15.94
CA ARG A 178 9.26 7.39 16.81
C ARG A 178 8.81 6.38 17.86
N PRO A 179 8.22 6.83 18.99
CA PRO A 179 7.61 5.92 19.95
C PRO A 179 6.53 5.01 19.33
N CYS A 180 5.68 5.61 18.48
CA CYS A 180 4.73 4.88 17.63
C CYS A 180 5.21 5.04 16.19
N PRO A 181 5.74 3.99 15.55
CA PRO A 181 6.31 4.07 14.20
C PRO A 181 5.23 4.09 13.12
N ILE A 182 4.23 4.95 13.30
CA ILE A 182 3.13 5.17 12.37
C ILE A 182 3.47 6.34 11.48
N GLY A 183 3.33 6.14 10.18
CA GLY A 183 3.46 7.16 9.15
C GLY A 183 2.09 7.60 8.63
N LEU A 184 2.04 8.82 8.13
CA LEU A 184 0.93 9.40 7.39
C LEU A 184 1.47 9.98 6.10
N THR A 185 0.91 9.57 4.98
CA THR A 185 1.25 10.09 3.66
C THR A 185 0.00 10.32 2.82
N VAL A 186 0.14 11.07 1.74
CA VAL A 186 -0.91 11.32 0.76
C VAL A 186 -0.43 10.81 -0.61
N ALA A 187 -1.33 10.23 -1.40
CA ALA A 187 -1.03 9.80 -2.75
C ALA A 187 -2.21 10.09 -3.68
N LYS A 188 -1.94 10.25 -4.96
CA LYS A 188 -2.96 10.36 -5.99
C LYS A 188 -3.61 9.00 -6.21
N VAL A 189 -4.93 8.96 -6.27
CA VAL A 189 -5.71 7.77 -6.64
C VAL A 189 -5.80 7.73 -8.16
N GLU A 190 -5.24 6.70 -8.78
CA GLU A 190 -5.30 6.50 -10.24
C GLU A 190 -6.46 5.60 -10.63
N ALA A 191 -6.65 4.49 -9.88
CA ALA A 191 -7.72 3.53 -10.15
C ALA A 191 -8.05 2.68 -8.92
N VAL A 192 -9.28 2.15 -8.87
CA VAL A 192 -9.76 1.21 -7.84
C VAL A 192 -10.35 -0.01 -8.53
N GLN A 193 -9.87 -1.21 -8.18
CA GLN A 193 -10.36 -2.46 -8.74
C GLN A 193 -10.41 -3.57 -7.69
N GLY A 194 -11.58 -4.08 -7.39
CA GLY A 194 -11.76 -5.15 -6.41
C GLY A 194 -11.25 -4.75 -5.02
N ASN A 195 -10.23 -5.44 -4.53
CA ASN A 195 -9.56 -5.13 -3.26
C ASN A 195 -8.22 -4.42 -3.44
N MET A 196 -8.03 -3.71 -4.55
CA MET A 196 -6.79 -3.03 -4.90
C MET A 196 -7.04 -1.58 -5.26
N VAL A 197 -6.07 -0.72 -4.93
CA VAL A 197 -6.04 0.70 -5.30
C VAL A 197 -4.70 1.03 -5.91
N LEU A 198 -4.70 1.49 -7.16
CA LEU A 198 -3.51 1.99 -7.84
C LEU A 198 -3.29 3.45 -7.46
N LEU A 199 -2.08 3.77 -7.06
CA LEU A 199 -1.66 5.09 -6.61
C LEU A 199 -0.46 5.59 -7.38
N SER A 200 -0.29 6.93 -7.43
CA SER A 200 0.92 7.59 -7.90
C SER A 200 1.37 8.67 -6.92
N GLY A 201 2.61 9.16 -7.09
CA GLY A 201 3.22 10.12 -6.19
C GLY A 201 3.54 9.56 -4.80
N VAL A 202 3.76 8.25 -4.69
CA VAL A 202 3.98 7.56 -3.41
C VAL A 202 5.40 7.73 -2.89
N ASP A 203 5.55 7.73 -1.56
CA ASP A 203 6.82 7.70 -0.82
C ASP A 203 6.91 6.46 0.10
N LEU A 204 6.29 5.37 -0.32
CA LEU A 204 6.18 4.12 0.44
C LEU A 204 7.06 3.03 -0.14
N VAL A 205 7.74 2.31 0.75
CA VAL A 205 8.56 1.14 0.37
C VAL A 205 7.67 -0.09 0.16
N ASP A 206 8.09 -0.97 -0.74
CA ASP A 206 7.42 -2.26 -0.98
C ASP A 206 7.25 -3.07 0.32
N GLY A 207 6.13 -3.74 0.47
CA GLY A 207 5.81 -4.50 1.68
C GLY A 207 5.33 -3.67 2.87
N THR A 208 5.16 -2.35 2.75
CA THR A 208 4.70 -1.49 3.84
C THR A 208 3.28 -1.87 4.29
N PRO A 209 3.08 -2.20 5.60
CA PRO A 209 1.77 -2.51 6.14
C PRO A 209 0.88 -1.27 6.24
N ILE A 210 -0.35 -1.37 5.77
CA ILE A 210 -1.36 -0.30 5.81
C ILE A 210 -2.32 -0.53 6.97
N LEU A 211 -2.55 0.52 7.75
CA LEU A 211 -3.46 0.52 8.90
C LEU A 211 -4.83 1.08 8.56
N ASP A 212 -4.88 2.13 7.73
CA ASP A 212 -6.10 2.81 7.31
C ASP A 212 -5.86 3.66 6.07
N ILE A 213 -6.93 3.98 5.33
CA ILE A 213 -6.94 5.00 4.28
C ILE A 213 -8.15 5.92 4.46
N LYS A 214 -8.03 7.17 4.03
CA LYS A 214 -9.11 8.16 4.06
C LYS A 214 -9.04 9.03 2.82
N PRO A 215 -10.17 9.46 2.24
CA PRO A 215 -10.16 10.43 1.16
C PRO A 215 -9.50 11.75 1.63
N TYR A 216 -8.74 12.39 0.74
CA TYR A 216 -8.18 13.71 0.97
C TYR A 216 -9.22 14.77 0.61
N LEU A 217 -9.50 15.67 1.55
CA LEU A 217 -10.51 16.73 1.42
C LEU A 217 -9.83 18.11 1.44
N PRO A 218 -9.59 18.75 0.27
CA PRO A 218 -8.80 20.00 0.20
C PRO A 218 -9.32 21.12 1.10
N TYR A 219 -10.64 21.19 1.30
CA TYR A 219 -11.25 22.26 2.07
C TYR A 219 -10.97 22.20 3.58
N CYS A 220 -10.57 21.04 4.12
CA CYS A 220 -10.24 20.86 5.54
C CYS A 220 -8.84 20.32 5.79
N ASP A 221 -8.25 19.59 4.84
CA ASP A 221 -6.93 18.97 4.98
C ASP A 221 -5.80 19.92 4.58
N SER A 222 -6.11 20.97 3.80
CA SER A 222 -5.15 21.99 3.38
C SER A 222 -5.31 23.26 4.22
N ILE A 223 -4.25 23.66 4.93
CA ILE A 223 -4.23 24.92 5.70
C ILE A 223 -3.49 25.98 4.88
N HIS A 224 -4.24 26.92 4.34
CA HIS A 224 -3.66 28.02 3.58
C HIS A 224 -2.79 28.90 4.49
N GLY A 225 -1.54 29.20 4.05
CA GLY A 225 -0.61 30.01 4.82
C GLY A 225 0.03 29.32 6.03
N ALA A 226 -0.04 27.98 6.13
CA ALA A 226 0.68 27.23 7.16
C ALA A 226 2.19 27.54 7.10
N ALA A 227 2.78 27.90 8.25
CA ALA A 227 4.19 28.24 8.37
C ALA A 227 5.04 26.99 8.69
N VAL A 228 6.24 26.97 8.15
CA VAL A 228 7.25 25.95 8.42
C VAL A 228 8.57 26.63 8.78
N PRO A 229 9.48 25.99 9.55
CA PRO A 229 10.83 26.51 9.77
C PRO A 229 11.61 26.64 8.46
N GLU A 230 12.54 27.62 8.38
CA GLU A 230 13.35 27.86 7.18
C GLU A 230 14.08 26.61 6.65
N TRP A 231 14.55 25.73 7.53
CA TRP A 231 15.25 24.51 7.14
C TRP A 231 14.32 23.46 6.47
N VAL A 232 12.99 23.65 6.51
CA VAL A 232 12.00 22.79 5.85
C VAL A 232 11.57 23.36 4.50
N THR A 233 11.85 24.63 4.21
CA THR A 233 11.42 25.30 2.98
C THR A 233 11.94 24.59 1.73
N VAL A 234 11.23 24.76 0.61
CA VAL A 234 11.53 24.12 -0.68
C VAL A 234 12.91 24.51 -1.19
N ASP A 235 13.34 25.76 -0.92
CA ASP A 235 14.62 26.31 -1.37
C ASP A 235 15.84 25.55 -0.80
N ASN A 236 15.65 24.81 0.30
CA ASN A 236 16.69 23.95 0.89
C ASN A 236 16.57 22.48 0.45
N ILE A 237 15.75 22.17 -0.56
CA ILE A 237 15.70 20.83 -1.13
C ILE A 237 16.99 20.61 -1.92
N LEU A 238 17.62 19.45 -1.71
CA LEU A 238 18.81 19.03 -2.42
C LEU A 238 18.45 18.66 -3.86
N ALA A 239 18.30 19.69 -4.71
CA ALA A 239 18.04 19.48 -6.13
C ALA A 239 19.34 19.05 -6.83
N ILE A 240 19.21 18.12 -7.75
CA ILE A 240 20.28 17.70 -8.68
C ILE A 240 20.27 18.67 -9.87
N ALA A 241 21.45 19.01 -10.38
CA ALA A 241 21.59 19.97 -11.48
C ALA A 241 21.02 19.40 -12.80
N SER A 242 21.36 18.16 -13.13
CA SER A 242 20.81 17.45 -14.29
C SER A 242 20.86 15.94 -14.12
N VAL A 243 20.01 15.22 -14.87
CA VAL A 243 20.03 13.74 -14.97
C VAL A 243 20.18 13.36 -16.44
N SER A 244 21.25 12.64 -16.78
CA SER A 244 21.54 12.14 -18.10
C SER A 244 21.68 10.62 -18.10
N PHE A 245 21.54 10.00 -19.26
CA PHE A 245 21.61 8.55 -19.44
C PHE A 245 22.68 8.20 -20.46
N SER A 246 23.50 7.19 -20.17
CA SER A 246 24.50 6.68 -21.10
C SER A 246 23.89 5.78 -22.18
N GLU A 247 24.56 5.58 -23.29
CA GLU A 247 24.11 4.61 -24.31
C GLU A 247 24.06 3.18 -23.75
N ALA A 248 24.99 2.84 -22.85
CA ALA A 248 25.01 1.54 -22.20
C ALA A 248 23.79 1.30 -21.29
N PHE A 249 23.19 2.36 -20.74
CA PHE A 249 21.94 2.24 -19.98
C PHE A 249 20.79 1.80 -20.86
N PHE A 250 20.60 2.39 -22.04
CA PHE A 250 19.49 2.04 -22.94
C PHE A 250 19.57 0.59 -23.41
N SER A 251 20.77 0.12 -23.80
CA SER A 251 20.94 -1.27 -24.21
C SER A 251 20.67 -2.25 -23.07
N THR A 252 21.22 -1.98 -21.89
CA THR A 252 21.03 -2.88 -20.72
C THR A 252 19.62 -2.83 -20.17
N LEU A 253 18.90 -1.70 -20.26
CA LEU A 253 17.49 -1.62 -19.89
C LEU A 253 16.62 -2.46 -20.86
N ALA A 254 16.85 -2.35 -22.17
CA ALA A 254 16.14 -3.14 -23.15
C ALA A 254 16.30 -4.66 -22.91
N ASP A 255 17.52 -5.11 -22.63
CA ASP A 255 17.81 -6.52 -22.33
C ASP A 255 17.09 -7.04 -21.07
N CYS A 256 16.91 -6.17 -20.07
CA CYS A 256 16.24 -6.52 -18.82
C CYS A 256 14.71 -6.42 -18.91
N TRP A 257 14.19 -5.55 -19.77
CA TRP A 257 12.78 -5.17 -19.79
C TRP A 257 11.84 -6.34 -20.05
N ASP A 258 12.12 -7.19 -21.00
CA ASP A 258 11.30 -8.37 -21.33
C ASP A 258 11.02 -9.28 -20.13
N THR A 259 11.96 -9.30 -19.17
CA THR A 259 11.84 -10.08 -17.95
C THR A 259 11.00 -9.35 -16.89
N VAL A 260 11.12 -8.03 -16.81
CA VAL A 260 10.52 -7.21 -15.74
C VAL A 260 9.12 -6.73 -16.12
N GLU A 261 8.82 -6.50 -17.41
CA GLU A 261 7.55 -5.98 -17.93
C GLU A 261 6.32 -6.67 -17.32
N LYS A 262 6.36 -8.00 -17.22
CA LYS A 262 5.23 -8.79 -16.69
C LYS A 262 4.89 -8.52 -15.22
N LYS A 263 5.78 -7.90 -14.47
CA LYS A 263 5.61 -7.56 -13.04
C LYS A 263 5.69 -6.07 -12.80
N SER A 264 5.95 -5.25 -13.82
CA SER A 264 6.11 -3.80 -13.70
C SER A 264 4.77 -3.07 -13.68
N LEU A 265 4.71 -1.98 -12.93
CA LEU A 265 3.60 -1.01 -12.93
C LEU A 265 3.73 0.02 -14.07
N TYR A 266 4.76 -0.09 -14.92
CA TYR A 266 5.06 0.82 -16.02
C TYR A 266 4.86 0.13 -17.37
N ALA A 267 4.38 0.89 -18.37
CA ALA A 267 3.99 0.38 -19.68
C ALA A 267 5.19 0.10 -20.60
N SER A 268 6.27 0.85 -20.42
CA SER A 268 7.40 0.83 -21.34
C SER A 268 8.72 1.20 -20.68
N PRO A 269 9.87 0.85 -21.32
CA PRO A 269 11.18 1.33 -20.88
C PRO A 269 11.27 2.86 -20.78
N ASP A 270 10.60 3.59 -21.66
CA ASP A 270 10.63 5.06 -21.69
C ASP A 270 9.91 5.67 -20.49
N GLU A 271 8.78 5.07 -20.10
CA GLU A 271 8.07 5.48 -18.89
C GLU A 271 8.89 5.17 -17.64
N PHE A 272 9.56 4.02 -17.60
CA PHE A 272 10.45 3.64 -16.51
C PHE A 272 11.70 4.57 -16.45
N GLN A 273 12.26 4.94 -17.59
CA GLN A 273 13.32 5.94 -17.68
C GLN A 273 12.86 7.28 -17.09
N SER A 274 11.64 7.70 -17.40
CA SER A 274 11.05 8.93 -16.86
C SER A 274 10.92 8.87 -15.34
N LEU A 275 10.52 7.73 -14.77
CA LEU A 275 10.53 7.50 -13.33
C LEU A 275 11.94 7.67 -12.74
N ILE A 276 12.97 7.02 -13.33
CA ILE A 276 14.36 7.13 -12.87
C ILE A 276 14.80 8.60 -12.85
N LYS A 277 14.48 9.34 -13.92
CA LYS A 277 14.80 10.76 -14.03
C LYS A 277 14.15 11.57 -12.93
N GLU A 278 12.86 11.37 -12.65
CA GLU A 278 12.16 12.06 -11.58
C GLU A 278 12.75 11.72 -10.19
N VAL A 279 13.01 10.44 -9.91
CA VAL A 279 13.58 10.00 -8.63
C VAL A 279 14.96 10.61 -8.43
N LEU A 280 15.83 10.56 -9.43
CA LEU A 280 17.20 11.06 -9.35
C LEU A 280 17.32 12.59 -9.47
N SER A 281 16.24 13.31 -9.83
CA SER A 281 16.18 14.78 -9.79
C SER A 281 16.26 15.33 -8.36
N TRP A 282 16.05 14.46 -7.37
CA TRP A 282 16.19 14.78 -5.95
C TRP A 282 17.41 14.04 -5.37
N ASP A 283 18.23 14.69 -4.56
CA ASP A 283 19.28 13.98 -3.83
C ASP A 283 18.65 13.17 -2.66
N ILE A 284 18.22 11.94 -3.00
CA ILE A 284 17.59 10.99 -2.09
C ILE A 284 18.55 10.26 -1.18
N ARG A 285 19.88 10.43 -1.36
CA ARG A 285 20.91 9.73 -0.58
C ARG A 285 20.85 10.10 0.90
N SER A 286 21.03 9.11 1.76
CA SER A 286 21.26 9.35 3.19
C SER A 286 22.63 9.98 3.44
N VAL A 287 22.85 10.56 4.62
CA VAL A 287 24.17 11.10 5.00
C VAL A 287 25.24 10.01 4.94
N SER A 288 24.92 8.80 5.40
CA SER A 288 25.84 7.64 5.32
C SER A 288 26.18 7.25 3.88
N GLN A 289 25.22 7.33 2.95
CA GLN A 289 25.45 7.02 1.53
C GLN A 289 26.31 8.08 0.82
N ARG A 290 26.25 9.34 1.26
CA ARG A 290 27.11 10.38 0.73
C ARG A 290 28.58 10.18 1.12
N ASN A 291 28.80 9.55 2.28
CA ASN A 291 30.12 9.41 2.88
C ASN A 291 30.75 8.02 2.67
N ARG A 292 30.00 7.03 2.12
CA ARG A 292 30.51 5.66 1.94
C ARG A 292 30.20 5.13 0.54
N PRO A 293 31.21 4.58 -0.17
CA PRO A 293 30.99 3.92 -1.46
C PRO A 293 30.07 2.68 -1.28
N HIS A 294 29.09 2.50 -2.14
CA HIS A 294 28.16 1.37 -2.10
C HIS A 294 28.83 -0.01 -2.29
N ASP A 295 29.96 -0.09 -2.98
CA ASP A 295 30.71 -1.34 -3.17
C ASP A 295 31.15 -2.03 -1.87
N CYS A 296 31.22 -1.30 -0.76
CA CYS A 296 31.53 -1.88 0.54
C CYS A 296 30.35 -2.64 1.17
N LEU A 297 29.11 -2.32 0.78
CA LEU A 297 27.90 -2.95 1.34
C LEU A 297 27.58 -4.29 0.67
N VAL A 298 27.95 -4.47 -0.60
CA VAL A 298 27.72 -5.72 -1.36
C VAL A 298 28.59 -6.87 -0.82
N LYS A 299 29.77 -6.58 -0.26
CA LYS A 299 30.66 -7.62 0.31
C LYS A 299 30.24 -8.14 1.68
N ILE A 300 29.35 -7.45 2.40
CA ILE A 300 28.85 -7.88 3.72
C ILE A 300 27.64 -8.83 3.60
N GLY A 301 26.95 -8.83 2.45
CA GLY A 301 25.77 -9.66 2.19
C GLY A 301 26.03 -11.13 1.86
N SER A 302 27.31 -11.58 1.73
CA SER A 302 27.66 -12.98 1.39
C SER A 302 27.98 -13.86 2.61
N GLY A 303 27.76 -13.40 3.81
CA GLY A 303 27.90 -14.21 5.03
C GLY A 303 26.60 -14.20 5.82
N ASN A 304 26.02 -15.37 6.06
CA ASN A 304 24.90 -15.58 6.96
C ASN A 304 25.09 -14.87 8.29
N VAL A 305 24.59 -13.66 8.41
CA VAL A 305 24.32 -13.04 9.70
C VAL A 305 22.92 -12.42 9.62
N LEU A 306 21.94 -13.18 10.07
CA LEU A 306 20.76 -12.67 10.71
C LEU A 306 21.21 -11.82 11.91
N GLY A 307 21.76 -10.67 11.65
CA GLY A 307 22.19 -9.67 12.61
C GLY A 307 21.33 -8.45 12.41
N ASN A 308 20.32 -8.29 13.28
CA ASN A 308 19.68 -7.02 13.59
C ASN A 308 20.74 -5.93 13.79
N THR A 309 21.21 -5.31 12.72
CA THR A 309 21.81 -3.97 12.83
C THR A 309 20.66 -2.98 12.93
N SER A 310 20.03 -2.95 14.11
CA SER A 310 19.35 -1.76 14.57
C SER A 310 20.36 -0.61 14.40
N ASP A 311 19.96 0.47 13.71
CA ASP A 311 20.69 1.75 13.61
C ASP A 311 20.94 2.40 15.00
N LEU A 312 21.35 1.60 16.00
CA LEU A 312 21.59 2.03 17.38
C LEU A 312 23.04 2.49 17.62
N ASP A 313 23.95 2.23 16.66
CA ASP A 313 25.39 2.43 16.86
C ASP A 313 26.02 3.51 15.97
N ASP A 314 25.24 4.50 15.51
CA ASP A 314 25.78 5.64 14.75
C ASP A 314 26.30 6.78 15.69
N ASP A 315 26.67 6.43 16.92
CA ASP A 315 27.24 7.38 17.91
C ASP A 315 28.78 7.39 17.95
N GLN A 316 29.46 6.69 17.04
CA GLN A 316 30.91 6.88 16.89
C GLN A 316 31.16 8.07 15.98
N ASP A 317 31.45 9.21 16.61
CA ASP A 317 31.97 10.44 16.02
C ASP A 317 33.40 10.18 15.49
N GLU A 318 33.52 9.53 14.33
CA GLU A 318 34.70 9.66 13.49
C GLU A 318 34.30 10.50 12.28
N GLU A 319 34.54 11.79 12.41
CA GLU A 319 34.50 12.80 11.37
C GLU A 319 35.67 12.55 10.40
N GLN A 320 35.65 11.43 9.68
CA GLN A 320 36.47 11.29 8.49
C GLN A 320 35.71 11.93 7.34
N VAL A 321 36.04 13.18 7.08
CA VAL A 321 35.69 13.87 5.84
C VAL A 321 36.42 13.14 4.70
N LEU A 322 35.83 12.07 4.19
CA LEU A 322 36.26 11.46 2.94
C LEU A 322 35.85 12.40 1.81
N ILE A 323 36.80 12.98 1.14
CA ILE A 323 36.62 13.76 -0.09
C ILE A 323 35.86 12.83 -1.07
N PRO A 324 34.70 13.24 -1.65
CA PRO A 324 34.01 12.45 -2.63
C PRO A 324 34.96 12.18 -3.80
N SER A 325 35.29 10.91 -4.06
CA SER A 325 36.04 10.58 -5.25
C SER A 325 35.08 10.67 -6.44
N GLU A 326 35.49 11.31 -7.52
CA GLU A 326 34.71 11.52 -8.76
C GLU A 326 34.24 10.21 -9.42
N ASN A 327 34.67 9.05 -8.95
CA ASN A 327 34.38 7.72 -9.49
C ASN A 327 33.44 6.87 -8.62
N MET A 328 32.65 7.47 -7.74
CA MET A 328 31.79 6.71 -6.84
C MET A 328 30.52 6.26 -7.56
N LEU A 329 30.31 4.94 -7.65
CA LEU A 329 29.11 4.33 -8.24
C LEU A 329 28.04 4.13 -7.16
N TYR A 330 26.84 4.64 -7.43
CA TYR A 330 25.65 4.49 -6.60
C TYR A 330 24.68 3.54 -7.23
N HIS A 331 23.83 2.90 -6.41
CA HIS A 331 22.83 1.96 -6.84
C HIS A 331 21.44 2.36 -6.34
N LEU A 332 20.44 2.22 -7.20
CA LEU A 332 19.04 2.49 -6.93
C LEU A 332 18.20 1.30 -7.40
N ILE A 333 17.47 0.67 -6.49
CA ILE A 333 16.63 -0.49 -6.84
C ILE A 333 15.18 -0.01 -7.03
N LEU A 334 14.69 -0.09 -8.27
CA LEU A 334 13.33 0.26 -8.67
C LEU A 334 12.71 -0.90 -9.46
N GLU A 335 11.48 -1.28 -9.16
CA GLU A 335 10.74 -2.37 -9.85
C GLU A 335 11.52 -3.69 -10.00
N GLY A 336 12.48 -3.93 -9.10
CA GLY A 336 13.36 -5.09 -9.18
C GLY A 336 14.55 -4.94 -10.12
N LEU A 337 14.77 -3.75 -10.71
CA LEU A 337 15.96 -3.39 -11.45
C LEU A 337 16.93 -2.61 -10.55
N ASP A 338 18.19 -2.99 -10.57
CA ASP A 338 19.31 -2.27 -9.97
C ASP A 338 19.87 -1.30 -11.01
N VAL A 339 19.63 -0.01 -10.79
CA VAL A 339 20.08 1.10 -11.64
C VAL A 339 21.34 1.69 -11.05
N SER A 340 22.44 1.60 -11.76
CA SER A 340 23.72 2.19 -11.35
C SER A 340 23.90 3.59 -11.94
N TYR A 341 24.37 4.53 -11.09
CA TYR A 341 24.57 5.92 -11.48
C TYR A 341 25.76 6.57 -10.75
N ARG A 342 26.32 7.63 -11.32
CA ARG A 342 27.34 8.49 -10.70
C ARG A 342 26.83 9.90 -10.55
N ILE A 343 27.46 10.63 -9.64
CA ILE A 343 27.23 12.06 -9.47
C ILE A 343 28.58 12.77 -9.61
N ASP A 344 28.65 13.72 -10.54
CA ASP A 344 29.84 14.51 -10.77
C ASP A 344 29.99 15.66 -9.75
N CYS A 345 31.12 16.38 -9.82
CA CYS A 345 31.42 17.53 -8.95
C CYS A 345 30.44 18.70 -9.10
N ASN A 346 29.70 18.75 -10.23
CA ASN A 346 28.70 19.78 -10.51
C ASN A 346 27.30 19.34 -10.11
N SER A 347 27.16 18.23 -9.37
CA SER A 347 25.88 17.62 -8.99
C SER A 347 25.03 17.16 -10.19
N ASN A 348 25.64 16.81 -11.32
CA ASN A 348 24.95 16.12 -12.40
C ASN A 348 24.98 14.62 -12.17
N VAL A 349 23.85 13.98 -12.42
CA VAL A 349 23.70 12.53 -12.34
C VAL A 349 23.85 11.92 -13.73
N ILE A 350 24.67 10.90 -13.83
CA ILE A 350 24.87 10.09 -15.04
C ILE A 350 24.44 8.66 -14.72
N VAL A 351 23.34 8.23 -15.31
CA VAL A 351 22.82 6.85 -15.18
C VAL A 351 23.57 5.95 -16.17
N GLU A 352 24.23 4.91 -15.67
CA GLU A 352 25.15 4.11 -16.46
C GLU A 352 24.55 2.83 -17.01
N LYS A 353 23.91 2.03 -16.15
CA LYS A 353 23.41 0.70 -16.48
C LYS A 353 22.21 0.31 -15.67
N ALA A 354 21.38 -0.59 -16.19
CA ALA A 354 20.34 -1.32 -15.49
C ALA A 354 20.65 -2.82 -15.45
N LYS A 355 20.39 -3.49 -14.34
CA LYS A 355 20.53 -4.94 -14.18
C LYS A 355 19.36 -5.49 -13.38
N ILE A 356 19.00 -6.74 -13.59
CA ILE A 356 18.00 -7.40 -12.76
C ILE A 356 18.58 -7.60 -11.36
N SER A 357 17.86 -7.11 -10.33
CA SER A 357 18.27 -7.30 -8.93
C SER A 357 18.18 -8.77 -8.53
N SER A 358 19.08 -9.22 -7.66
CA SER A 358 19.04 -10.57 -7.08
C SER A 358 17.75 -10.87 -6.32
N GLU A 359 17.10 -9.86 -5.76
CA GLU A 359 15.85 -9.98 -5.03
C GLU A 359 14.63 -10.21 -5.93
N PHE A 360 14.72 -9.86 -7.23
CA PHE A 360 13.63 -10.02 -8.19
C PHE A 360 13.18 -11.47 -8.35
N PHE A 361 14.12 -12.40 -8.36
CA PHE A 361 13.85 -13.83 -8.53
C PHE A 361 13.39 -14.53 -7.24
N SER A 362 13.72 -13.98 -6.07
CA SER A 362 13.35 -14.55 -4.77
C SER A 362 11.91 -14.24 -4.37
N SER A 363 11.29 -13.23 -4.97
CA SER A 363 9.91 -12.84 -4.69
C SER A 363 8.91 -13.65 -5.52
N ASN A 364 8.37 -14.71 -4.91
CA ASN A 364 7.28 -15.52 -5.49
C ASN A 364 5.88 -14.90 -5.33
N ARG A 365 5.78 -13.64 -4.90
CA ARG A 365 4.49 -12.95 -4.71
C ARG A 365 3.92 -12.53 -6.06
N SER A 366 2.63 -12.81 -6.27
CA SER A 366 1.89 -12.19 -7.35
C SER A 366 1.92 -10.67 -7.16
N ARG A 367 2.49 -9.94 -8.12
CA ARG A 367 2.53 -8.48 -8.11
C ARG A 367 1.48 -7.91 -9.06
N CYS A 368 0.90 -6.79 -8.67
CA CYS A 368 0.16 -5.94 -9.59
C CYS A 368 1.11 -5.48 -10.70
N ASN A 369 0.61 -5.44 -11.92
CA ASN A 369 1.36 -4.98 -13.07
C ASN A 369 0.53 -4.03 -13.94
N TYR A 370 1.18 -3.34 -14.88
CA TYR A 370 0.52 -2.39 -15.76
C TYR A 370 -0.65 -3.00 -16.55
N LEU A 371 -0.54 -4.25 -17.00
CA LEU A 371 -1.59 -4.89 -17.80
C LEU A 371 -2.93 -5.01 -17.05
N MET A 372 -2.90 -5.12 -15.72
CA MET A 372 -4.11 -5.14 -14.89
C MET A 372 -4.84 -3.79 -14.87
N TRP A 373 -4.11 -2.69 -15.11
CA TRP A 373 -4.60 -1.32 -14.97
C TRP A 373 -4.69 -0.56 -16.29
N ARG A 374 -4.29 -1.20 -17.41
CA ARG A 374 -4.16 -0.55 -18.71
C ARG A 374 -5.43 0.19 -19.15
N GLU A 375 -6.59 -0.42 -18.98
CA GLU A 375 -7.88 0.15 -19.40
C GLU A 375 -8.31 1.36 -18.55
N GLN A 376 -7.70 1.56 -17.39
CA GLN A 376 -8.05 2.62 -16.44
C GLN A 376 -7.02 3.76 -16.45
N LEU A 377 -5.85 3.53 -17.05
CA LEU A 377 -4.77 4.52 -17.19
C LEU A 377 -4.73 5.19 -18.56
N THR A 378 -5.51 4.70 -19.54
CA THR A 378 -5.71 5.31 -20.85
C THR A 378 -6.94 6.21 -20.83
#